data_b140a4e2326d1806bcd8ca63412dfbd1
#
_entry.id   b140a4e2326d1806bcd8ca63412dfbd1
#
_cell.length_a   1.000
_cell.length_b   1.000
_cell.length_c   1.000
_cell.angle_alpha   90.00
_cell.angle_beta   90.00
_cell.angle_gamma   90.00
#
_symmetry.space_group_name_H-M   'P 1'
#
loop_
_entity.id
_entity.type
_entity.pdbx_description
1 polymer ?
#
loop_
_entity_poly.entity_id
_entity_poly.type
_entity_poly.pdbx_seq_one_letter_code
_entity_poly.pdbx_strand_id
1 'polypeptide(L)'
;MDGTIADLYAVPHWLDKLRAEDASPYEEAAPMWDMAKLREVLLKLSAKGYEIRVISWLSKDSTEEYKTAVRKAKKSWLEKYNFPAEKCHFVAYGTTKADCIRRIVDAPAILIDDNKKVRDGWHMGETINPMEVDLLEVLSSLV
;
A
#
# COMPACT_ATOMS: atom_id res chain seq x y z
N MET A 1 1.79 0.81 0.39
CA MET A 1 1.61 -0.30 1.35
C MET A 1 2.60 -0.17 2.50
N ASP A 2 3.89 -0.26 2.25
CA ASP A 2 4.92 -0.10 3.30
C ASP A 2 4.92 1.32 3.84
N GLY A 3 4.93 1.48 5.16
CA GLY A 3 4.81 2.78 5.82
C GLY A 3 3.41 3.40 5.79
N THR A 4 2.45 2.74 5.17
CA THR A 4 1.05 3.18 5.06
C THR A 4 0.10 2.27 5.84
N ILE A 5 0.19 0.97 5.62
CA ILE A 5 -0.59 -0.04 6.36
C ILE A 5 0.30 -1.12 7.00
N ALA A 6 1.47 -1.39 6.42
CA ALA A 6 2.46 -2.35 6.91
C ALA A 6 3.69 -1.61 7.44
N ASP A 7 4.08 -1.88 8.67
CA ASP A 7 5.22 -1.24 9.33
C ASP A 7 6.54 -1.95 9.00
N LEU A 8 6.92 -1.89 7.73
CA LEU A 8 8.16 -2.50 7.24
C LEU A 8 9.39 -1.94 7.95
N TYR A 9 9.41 -0.63 8.17
CA TYR A 9 10.58 0.07 8.69
C TYR A 9 10.86 -0.19 10.16
N ALA A 10 9.90 -0.76 10.89
CA ALA A 10 10.08 -1.21 12.26
C ALA A 10 10.56 -2.67 12.37
N VAL A 11 10.61 -3.40 11.26
CA VAL A 11 11.16 -4.77 11.25
C VAL A 11 12.66 -4.70 11.52
N PRO A 12 13.19 -5.42 12.53
CA PRO A 12 14.62 -5.42 12.79
C PRO A 12 15.43 -5.85 11.56
N HIS A 13 16.46 -5.06 11.24
CA HIS A 13 17.37 -5.30 10.11
C HIS A 13 16.68 -5.35 8.73
N TRP A 14 15.56 -4.67 8.57
CA TRP A 14 14.79 -4.69 7.30
C TRP A 14 15.65 -4.27 6.09
N LEU A 15 16.51 -3.26 6.25
CA LEU A 15 17.36 -2.77 5.16
C LEU A 15 18.47 -3.76 4.81
N ASP A 16 19.11 -4.35 5.83
CA ASP A 16 20.14 -5.37 5.61
C ASP A 16 19.56 -6.61 4.93
N LYS A 17 18.38 -7.03 5.36
CA LYS A 17 17.64 -8.15 4.75
C LYS A 17 17.25 -7.84 3.30
N LEU A 18 16.78 -6.63 3.04
CA LEU A 18 16.47 -6.19 1.68
C LEU A 18 17.72 -6.25 0.78
N ARG A 19 18.85 -5.73 1.26
CA ARG A 19 20.13 -5.79 0.54
C ARG A 19 20.65 -7.21 0.33
N ALA A 20 20.33 -8.11 1.25
CA ALA A 20 20.64 -9.54 1.13
C ALA A 20 19.59 -10.30 0.30
N GLU A 21 18.63 -9.61 -0.30
CA GLU A 21 17.52 -10.20 -1.05
C GLU A 21 16.70 -11.22 -0.24
N ASP A 22 16.44 -10.88 1.04
CA ASP A 22 15.58 -11.62 1.94
C ASP A 22 14.22 -10.90 2.04
N ALA A 23 13.16 -11.55 1.57
CA ALA A 23 11.82 -10.99 1.54
C ALA A 23 11.05 -11.11 2.88
N SER A 24 11.63 -11.74 3.90
CA SER A 24 10.96 -11.98 5.18
C SER A 24 10.42 -10.72 5.88
N PRO A 25 11.08 -9.53 5.80
CA PRO A 25 10.51 -8.31 6.39
C PRO A 25 9.13 -7.94 5.87
N TYR A 26 8.84 -8.23 4.61
CA TYR A 26 7.53 -7.96 4.01
C TYR A 26 6.42 -8.86 4.52
N GLU A 27 6.75 -10.05 5.00
CA GLU A 27 5.81 -10.97 5.64
C GLU A 27 5.65 -10.68 7.14
N GLU A 28 6.74 -10.27 7.79
CA GLU A 28 6.82 -10.08 9.24
C GLU A 28 6.34 -8.70 9.71
N ALA A 29 6.19 -7.74 8.81
CA ALA A 29 5.78 -6.38 9.16
C ALA A 29 4.48 -6.37 9.98
N ALA A 30 4.49 -5.66 11.10
CA ALA A 30 3.28 -5.48 11.88
C ALA A 30 2.30 -4.54 11.16
N PRO A 31 0.99 -4.71 11.35
CA PRO A 31 0.02 -3.74 10.84
C PRO A 31 0.16 -2.40 11.59
N MET A 32 0.00 -1.30 10.88
CA MET A 32 0.03 0.05 11.45
C MET A 32 -1.31 0.47 12.07
N TRP A 33 -2.38 -0.25 11.74
CA TRP A 33 -3.75 0.05 12.15
C TRP A 33 -4.43 -1.21 12.66
N ASP A 34 -5.56 -1.04 13.34
CA ASP A 34 -6.46 -2.17 13.61
C ASP A 34 -7.04 -2.66 12.29
N MET A 35 -6.54 -3.77 11.77
CA MET A 35 -6.89 -4.26 10.44
C MET A 35 -8.33 -4.73 10.33
N ALA A 36 -8.94 -5.20 11.42
CA ALA A 36 -10.35 -5.56 11.41
C ALA A 36 -11.23 -4.32 11.24
N LYS A 37 -10.91 -3.23 11.92
CA LYS A 37 -11.61 -1.94 11.80
C LYS A 37 -11.35 -1.31 10.43
N LEU A 38 -10.12 -1.36 9.94
CA LEU A 38 -9.77 -0.84 8.62
C LEU A 38 -10.55 -1.57 7.54
N ARG A 39 -10.60 -2.88 7.60
CA ARG A 39 -11.39 -3.69 6.67
C ARG A 39 -12.87 -3.32 6.71
N GLU A 40 -13.44 -3.15 7.87
CA GLU A 40 -14.84 -2.76 8.04
C GLU A 40 -15.13 -1.42 7.35
N VAL A 41 -14.29 -0.40 7.58
CA VAL A 41 -14.44 0.91 6.96
C VAL A 41 -14.28 0.84 5.44
N LEU A 42 -13.28 0.12 4.97
CA LEU A 42 -13.04 -0.05 3.53
C LEU A 42 -14.19 -0.79 2.83
N LEU A 43 -14.79 -1.80 3.48
CA LEU A 43 -15.97 -2.47 2.95
C LEU A 43 -17.19 -1.54 2.87
N LYS A 44 -17.37 -0.66 3.84
CA LYS A 44 -18.42 0.37 3.80
C LYS A 44 -18.19 1.35 2.66
N LEU A 45 -16.95 1.77 2.45
CA LEU A 45 -16.57 2.63 1.31
C LEU A 45 -16.82 1.92 -0.03
N SER A 46 -16.44 0.65 -0.13
CA SER A 46 -16.71 -0.14 -1.33
C SER A 46 -18.21 -0.24 -1.62
N ALA A 47 -19.03 -0.47 -0.59
CA ALA A 47 -20.49 -0.49 -0.72
C ALA A 47 -21.06 0.87 -1.16
N LYS A 48 -20.36 1.96 -0.87
CA LYS A 48 -20.72 3.33 -1.26
C LYS A 48 -20.26 3.69 -2.68
N GLY A 49 -19.51 2.81 -3.35
CA GLY A 49 -19.05 2.99 -4.72
C GLY A 49 -17.56 3.27 -4.87
N TYR A 50 -16.79 3.32 -3.79
CA TYR A 50 -15.34 3.44 -3.87
C TYR A 50 -14.71 2.14 -4.33
N GLU A 51 -13.74 2.22 -5.23
CA GLU A 51 -12.91 1.08 -5.61
C GLU A 51 -11.62 1.11 -4.79
N ILE A 52 -11.32 0.02 -4.10
CA ILE A 52 -10.15 -0.09 -3.24
C ILE A 52 -9.01 -0.74 -4.01
N ARG A 53 -7.89 -0.05 -4.13
CA ARG A 53 -6.69 -0.56 -4.81
C ARG A 53 -5.45 -0.43 -3.94
N VAL A 54 -4.53 -1.35 -4.12
CA VAL A 54 -3.17 -1.27 -3.55
C VAL A 54 -2.19 -1.04 -4.69
N ILE A 55 -1.32 -0.05 -4.54
CA ILE A 55 -0.20 0.19 -5.45
C ILE A 55 1.07 0.17 -4.60
N SER A 56 1.98 -0.71 -4.89
CA SER A 56 3.21 -0.87 -4.13
C SER A 56 4.42 -1.09 -5.04
N TRP A 57 5.51 -0.39 -4.74
CA TRP A 57 6.75 -0.56 -5.45
C TRP A 57 7.48 -1.83 -5.02
N LEU A 58 8.06 -2.52 -5.98
CA LEU A 58 9.01 -3.59 -5.73
C LEU A 58 10.40 -3.00 -5.45
N SER A 59 11.32 -3.83 -4.97
CA SER A 59 12.66 -3.37 -4.60
C SER A 59 13.47 -2.89 -5.81
N LYS A 60 14.27 -1.83 -5.56
CA LYS A 60 15.15 -1.24 -6.56
C LYS A 60 16.36 -2.13 -6.80
N ASP A 61 16.79 -2.21 -8.08
CA ASP A 61 18.05 -2.87 -8.48
C ASP A 61 18.21 -4.30 -7.95
N SER A 62 17.12 -5.05 -7.85
CA SER A 62 17.13 -6.42 -7.37
C SER A 62 16.87 -7.44 -8.49
N THR A 63 17.18 -8.70 -8.22
CA THR A 63 16.92 -9.80 -9.15
C THR A 63 15.42 -10.00 -9.38
N GLU A 64 15.06 -10.59 -10.50
CA GLU A 64 13.67 -10.95 -10.78
C GLU A 64 13.15 -12.01 -9.78
N GLU A 65 14.01 -12.89 -9.31
CA GLU A 65 13.67 -13.86 -8.26
C GLU A 65 13.28 -13.18 -6.97
N TYR A 66 14.03 -12.15 -6.55
CA TYR A 66 13.72 -11.39 -5.35
C TYR A 66 12.43 -10.56 -5.52
N LYS A 67 12.26 -9.91 -6.65
CA LYS A 67 11.01 -9.18 -6.95
C LYS A 67 9.79 -10.08 -6.88
N THR A 68 9.89 -11.29 -7.39
CA THR A 68 8.83 -12.30 -7.30
C THR A 68 8.55 -12.69 -5.85
N ALA A 69 9.61 -12.92 -5.06
CA ALA A 69 9.49 -13.23 -3.64
C ALA A 69 8.83 -12.08 -2.84
N VAL A 70 9.21 -10.84 -3.12
CA VAL A 70 8.63 -9.64 -2.49
C VAL A 70 7.15 -9.50 -2.86
N ARG A 71 6.81 -9.68 -4.14
CA ARG A 71 5.41 -9.64 -4.59
C ARG A 71 4.56 -10.68 -3.87
N LYS A 72 5.07 -11.89 -3.76
CA LYS A 72 4.40 -12.99 -3.04
C LYS A 72 4.24 -12.67 -1.56
N ALA A 73 5.29 -12.14 -0.92
CA ALA A 73 5.25 -11.76 0.49
C ALA A 73 4.21 -10.66 0.77
N LYS A 74 4.18 -9.62 -0.05
CA LYS A 74 3.19 -8.53 0.07
C LYS A 74 1.77 -9.02 -0.13
N LYS A 75 1.56 -9.87 -1.12
CA LYS A 75 0.26 -10.48 -1.40
C LYS A 75 -0.20 -11.35 -0.23
N SER A 76 0.68 -12.19 0.31
CA SER A 76 0.39 -13.04 1.47
C SER A 76 0.05 -12.19 2.71
N TRP A 77 0.74 -11.07 2.91
CA TRP A 77 0.45 -10.15 4.00
C TRP A 77 -0.97 -9.56 3.89
N LEU A 78 -1.36 -9.11 2.72
CA LEU A 78 -2.71 -8.59 2.48
C LEU A 78 -3.78 -9.67 2.70
N GLU A 79 -3.54 -10.89 2.25
CA GLU A 79 -4.44 -12.03 2.45
C GLU A 79 -4.57 -12.39 3.93
N LYS A 80 -3.46 -12.38 4.67
CA LYS A 80 -3.45 -12.66 6.12
C LYS A 80 -4.40 -11.74 6.91
N TYR A 81 -4.48 -10.50 6.52
CA TYR A 81 -5.34 -9.50 7.17
C TYR A 81 -6.68 -9.29 6.45
N ASN A 82 -7.01 -10.12 5.47
CA ASN A 82 -8.23 -10.02 4.69
C ASN A 82 -8.46 -8.62 4.11
N PHE A 83 -7.39 -7.98 3.61
CA PHE A 83 -7.47 -6.64 3.07
C PHE A 83 -8.38 -6.63 1.82
N PRO A 84 -9.43 -5.77 1.76
CA PRO A 84 -10.45 -5.84 0.73
C PRO A 84 -10.07 -5.04 -0.53
N ALA A 85 -8.88 -5.29 -1.07
CA ALA A 85 -8.47 -4.69 -2.33
C ALA A 85 -9.11 -5.42 -3.51
N GLU A 86 -9.71 -4.68 -4.41
CA GLU A 86 -10.25 -5.21 -5.66
C GLU A 86 -9.13 -5.50 -6.64
N LYS A 87 -8.06 -4.70 -6.62
CA LYS A 87 -6.85 -4.92 -7.40
C LYS A 87 -5.60 -4.50 -6.65
N CYS A 88 -4.52 -5.25 -6.86
CA CYS A 88 -3.19 -4.94 -6.36
C CYS A 88 -2.23 -4.74 -7.53
N HIS A 89 -1.51 -3.62 -7.51
CA HIS A 89 -0.50 -3.27 -8.50
C HIS A 89 0.87 -3.30 -7.84
N PHE A 90 1.64 -4.34 -8.11
CA PHE A 90 3.02 -4.45 -7.67
C PHE A 90 3.92 -4.08 -8.84
N VAL A 91 4.51 -2.91 -8.78
CA VAL A 91 5.18 -2.27 -9.92
C VAL A 91 6.64 -1.97 -9.65
N ALA A 92 7.40 -1.71 -10.70
CA ALA A 92 8.81 -1.39 -10.57
C ALA A 92 9.02 -0.15 -9.69
N TYR A 93 10.11 -0.14 -8.93
CA TYR A 93 10.50 1.00 -8.10
C TYR A 93 10.56 2.28 -8.93
N GLY A 94 9.98 3.34 -8.43
CA GLY A 94 9.97 4.64 -9.09
C GLY A 94 8.87 4.83 -10.14
N THR A 95 8.06 3.81 -10.43
CA THR A 95 6.89 3.96 -11.32
C THR A 95 5.95 5.00 -10.74
N THR A 96 5.53 5.96 -11.56
CA THR A 96 4.54 6.97 -11.16
C THR A 96 3.22 6.27 -10.85
N LYS A 97 2.76 6.37 -9.60
CA LYS A 97 1.57 5.63 -9.16
C LYS A 97 0.30 6.03 -9.89
N ALA A 98 0.17 7.30 -10.26
CA ALA A 98 -0.96 7.77 -11.07
C ALA A 98 -1.02 7.04 -12.42
N ASP A 99 0.13 6.72 -13.02
CA ASP A 99 0.19 6.02 -14.32
C ASP A 99 -0.33 4.58 -14.23
N CYS A 100 -0.35 3.99 -13.03
CA CYS A 100 -0.88 2.64 -12.83
C CYS A 100 -2.39 2.57 -13.04
N ILE A 101 -3.10 3.67 -12.82
CA ILE A 101 -4.58 3.67 -12.83
C ILE A 101 -5.21 4.68 -13.78
N ARG A 102 -4.48 5.67 -14.29
CA ARG A 102 -5.04 6.77 -15.09
C ARG A 102 -5.82 6.34 -16.33
N ARG A 103 -5.48 5.18 -16.91
CA ARG A 103 -6.16 4.62 -18.09
C ARG A 103 -7.37 3.78 -17.75
N ILE A 104 -7.53 3.45 -16.48
CA ILE A 104 -8.53 2.49 -16.00
C ILE A 104 -9.64 3.24 -15.24
N VAL A 105 -9.27 4.34 -14.59
CA VAL A 105 -10.14 5.09 -13.69
C VAL A 105 -10.42 6.46 -14.28
N ASP A 106 -11.68 6.73 -14.61
CA ASP A 106 -12.18 8.02 -15.09
C ASP A 106 -12.89 8.80 -13.96
N ALA A 107 -12.45 8.61 -12.75
CA ALA A 107 -13.01 9.25 -11.56
C ALA A 107 -11.89 9.79 -10.67
N PRO A 108 -12.17 10.82 -9.84
CA PRO A 108 -11.21 11.26 -8.84
C PRO A 108 -10.78 10.10 -7.93
N ALA A 109 -9.50 10.06 -7.58
CA ALA A 109 -8.95 9.03 -6.73
C ALA A 109 -8.14 9.63 -5.59
N ILE A 110 -8.36 9.13 -4.37
CA ILE A 110 -7.63 9.54 -3.17
C ILE A 110 -6.42 8.62 -3.03
N LEU A 111 -5.23 9.20 -2.94
CA LEU A 111 -4.00 8.47 -2.65
C LEU A 111 -3.67 8.55 -1.16
N ILE A 112 -3.41 7.40 -0.56
CA ILE A 112 -2.89 7.30 0.80
C ILE A 112 -1.48 6.75 0.71
N ASP A 113 -0.49 7.58 1.01
CA ASP A 113 0.92 7.23 0.88
C ASP A 113 1.78 8.05 1.85
N ASP A 114 2.73 7.42 2.51
CA ASP A 114 3.65 8.07 3.44
C ASP A 114 4.77 8.85 2.73
N ASN A 115 5.02 8.55 1.47
CA ASN A 115 6.08 9.18 0.70
C ASN A 115 5.63 10.52 0.11
N LYS A 116 6.29 11.61 0.53
CA LYS A 116 5.96 12.96 0.07
C LYS A 116 6.10 13.12 -1.44
N LYS A 117 7.15 12.58 -2.05
CA LYS A 117 7.35 12.69 -3.51
C LYS A 117 6.23 11.99 -4.29
N VAL A 118 5.77 10.86 -3.78
CA VAL A 118 4.64 10.13 -4.37
C VAL A 118 3.36 10.96 -4.28
N ARG A 119 3.09 11.55 -3.11
CA ARG A 119 1.92 12.43 -2.94
C ARG A 119 2.01 13.67 -3.84
N ASP A 120 3.17 14.32 -3.90
CA ASP A 120 3.37 15.50 -4.74
C ASP A 120 3.17 15.21 -6.24
N GLY A 121 3.46 13.99 -6.67
CA GLY A 121 3.25 13.55 -8.05
C GLY A 121 1.82 13.07 -8.36
N TRP A 122 0.94 13.04 -7.38
CA TRP A 122 -0.44 12.60 -7.58
C TRP A 122 -1.32 13.76 -8.04
N HIS A 123 -1.96 13.59 -9.19
CA HIS A 123 -2.79 14.63 -9.80
C HIS A 123 -4.24 14.18 -10.04
N MET A 124 -4.63 13.01 -9.54
CA MET A 124 -5.96 12.44 -9.77
C MET A 124 -6.97 12.75 -8.66
N GLY A 125 -6.56 13.48 -7.64
CA GLY A 125 -7.42 13.82 -6.51
C GLY A 125 -6.64 14.18 -5.26
N GLU A 126 -7.26 14.00 -4.11
CA GLU A 126 -6.66 14.30 -2.81
C GLU A 126 -5.60 13.29 -2.43
N THR A 127 -4.70 13.72 -1.55
CA THR A 127 -3.69 12.84 -0.94
C THR A 127 -3.82 12.88 0.58
N ILE A 128 -3.52 11.75 1.21
CA ILE A 128 -3.49 11.60 2.67
C ILE A 128 -2.13 11.06 3.07
N ASN A 129 -1.48 11.75 4.01
CA ASN A 129 -0.29 11.23 4.68
C ASN A 129 -0.72 10.43 5.92
N PRO A 130 -0.58 9.11 5.93
CA PRO A 130 -1.04 8.28 7.05
C PRO A 130 -0.22 8.51 8.33
N MET A 131 0.95 9.16 8.22
CA MET A 131 1.79 9.48 9.39
C MET A 131 1.31 10.73 10.13
N GLU A 132 0.45 11.55 9.54
CA GLU A 132 -0.03 12.81 10.12
C GLU A 132 -1.48 12.76 10.60
N VAL A 133 -2.19 11.66 10.31
CA VAL A 133 -3.62 11.52 10.63
C VAL A 133 -3.92 10.16 11.25
N ASP A 134 -5.06 10.06 11.94
CA ASP A 134 -5.66 8.76 12.22
C ASP A 134 -6.41 8.30 10.97
N LEU A 135 -5.84 7.34 10.26
CA LEU A 135 -6.39 6.86 9.00
C LEU A 135 -7.80 6.29 9.16
N LEU A 136 -8.07 5.59 10.26
CA LEU A 136 -9.40 5.03 10.52
C LEU A 136 -10.44 6.12 10.68
N GLU A 137 -10.09 7.20 11.38
CA GLU A 137 -10.97 8.36 11.57
C GLU A 137 -11.24 9.07 10.24
N VAL A 138 -10.19 9.35 9.48
CA VAL A 138 -10.31 10.03 8.17
C VAL A 138 -11.16 9.22 7.21
N LEU A 139 -10.91 7.93 7.07
CA LEU A 139 -11.68 7.06 6.19
C LEU A 139 -13.13 6.91 6.66
N SER A 140 -13.35 6.83 7.96
CA SER A 140 -14.71 6.77 8.52
C SER A 140 -15.52 8.02 8.20
N SER A 141 -14.87 9.18 8.08
CA SER A 141 -15.54 10.44 7.72
C SER A 141 -16.04 10.45 6.28
N LEU A 142 -15.56 9.58 5.43
CA LEU A 142 -15.97 9.45 4.02
C LEU A 142 -17.18 8.52 3.83
N VAL A 143 -17.51 7.74 4.83
CA VAL A 143 -18.62 6.77 4.77
C VAL A 143 -20.00 7.42 4.76
#